data_0ea0d61379f64304dab68293fd4ca33d
#
_entry.id   0ea0d61379f64304dab68293fd4ca33d
#
_cell.length_a   1.000
_cell.length_b   1.000
_cell.length_c   1.000
_cell.angle_alpha   90.00
_cell.angle_beta   90.00
_cell.angle_gamma   90.00
#
_symmetry.space_group_name_H-M   'P 1'
#
loop_
_entity.id
_entity.type
_entity.pdbx_description
1 polymer ?
#
loop_
_entity_poly.entity_id
_entity_poly.type
_entity_poly.pdbx_seq_one_letter_code
_entity_poly.pdbx_strand_id
1 'polypeptide(L)'
;RMEIYKKIAMVESEEDFEDLMDELIDRFGDPSKKLISLLRISWYRNVSGQYGIESISQKGQDIQINFAQGEKLDLAVVNELKQKYRDQVTFSLSGANYIHFKRVKDPLLLVEDSLKTLKKQKNFT
;
A
#
# COMPACT_ATOMS: atom_id res chain seq x y z
N ARG A 1 -11.44 7.43 -19.84
CA ARG A 1 -10.55 6.58 -19.01
C ARG A 1 -9.26 7.28 -18.65
N MET A 2 -8.66 8.01 -19.55
CA MET A 2 -7.44 8.75 -19.23
C MET A 2 -7.66 9.80 -18.15
N GLU A 3 -8.85 10.40 -18.11
CA GLU A 3 -9.18 11.37 -17.08
C GLU A 3 -9.21 10.74 -15.69
N ILE A 4 -9.69 9.50 -15.58
CA ILE A 4 -9.76 8.79 -14.30
C ILE A 4 -8.36 8.53 -13.78
N TYR A 5 -7.44 8.06 -14.63
CA TYR A 5 -6.06 7.81 -14.21
C TYR A 5 -5.33 9.08 -13.82
N LYS A 6 -5.62 10.19 -14.50
CA LYS A 6 -5.05 11.48 -14.11
C LYS A 6 -5.57 11.91 -12.74
N LYS A 7 -6.85 11.70 -12.47
CA LYS A 7 -7.46 12.05 -11.18
C LYS A 7 -6.90 11.19 -10.06
N ILE A 8 -6.71 9.89 -10.31
CA ILE A 8 -6.16 9.01 -9.26
C ILE A 8 -4.71 9.39 -8.94
N ALA A 9 -3.96 9.90 -9.92
CA ALA A 9 -2.60 10.35 -9.69
C ALA A 9 -2.54 11.58 -8.79
N MET A 10 -3.62 12.33 -8.68
CA MET A 10 -3.71 13.52 -7.82
C MET A 10 -4.19 13.21 -6.41
N VAL A 11 -4.61 11.97 -6.16
CA VAL A 11 -5.07 11.55 -4.83
C VAL A 11 -3.90 11.47 -3.89
N GLU A 12 -3.96 12.20 -2.77
CA GLU A 12 -2.89 12.23 -1.78
C GLU A 12 -3.30 11.60 -0.45
N SER A 13 -4.60 11.44 -0.21
CA SER A 13 -5.14 10.93 1.04
C SER A 13 -6.27 9.95 0.79
N GLU A 14 -6.65 9.21 1.82
CA GLU A 14 -7.81 8.33 1.75
C GLU A 14 -9.09 9.12 1.51
N GLU A 15 -9.20 10.31 2.11
CA GLU A 15 -10.34 11.19 1.88
C GLU A 15 -10.45 11.58 0.42
N ASP A 16 -9.32 11.95 -0.21
CA ASP A 16 -9.30 12.27 -1.64
C ASP A 16 -9.74 11.07 -2.48
N PHE A 17 -9.34 9.87 -2.08
CA PHE A 17 -9.72 8.64 -2.79
C PHE A 17 -11.23 8.40 -2.68
N GLU A 18 -11.80 8.58 -1.49
CA GLU A 18 -13.23 8.42 -1.29
C GLU A 18 -14.03 9.45 -2.07
N ASP A 19 -13.55 10.69 -2.11
CA ASP A 19 -14.19 11.76 -2.89
C ASP A 19 -14.18 11.41 -4.39
N LEU A 20 -13.07 10.84 -4.87
CA LEU A 20 -12.99 10.41 -6.25
C LEU A 20 -13.97 9.26 -6.54
N MET A 21 -14.08 8.31 -5.62
CA MET A 21 -15.04 7.22 -5.77
C MET A 21 -16.47 7.73 -5.82
N ASP A 22 -16.81 8.68 -4.96
CA ASP A 22 -18.15 9.29 -4.94
C ASP A 22 -18.43 9.99 -6.27
N GLU A 23 -17.47 10.72 -6.82
CA GLU A 23 -17.61 11.38 -8.10
C GLU A 23 -17.87 10.37 -9.23
N LEU A 24 -17.13 9.26 -9.22
CA LEU A 24 -17.30 8.22 -10.24
C LEU A 24 -18.66 7.54 -10.14
N ILE A 25 -19.14 7.30 -8.94
CA ILE A 25 -20.46 6.71 -8.70
C ILE A 25 -21.53 7.65 -9.24
N ASP A 26 -21.43 8.95 -8.94
CA ASP A 26 -22.41 9.94 -9.39
C ASP A 26 -22.48 10.05 -10.91
N ARG A 27 -21.33 9.94 -11.59
CA ARG A 27 -21.26 10.13 -13.05
C ARG A 27 -21.54 8.86 -13.84
N PHE A 28 -21.13 7.71 -13.33
CA PHE A 28 -21.13 6.46 -14.10
C PHE A 28 -21.89 5.31 -13.42
N GLY A 29 -22.45 5.54 -12.24
CA GLY A 29 -23.08 4.49 -11.45
C GLY A 29 -22.05 3.66 -10.69
N ASP A 30 -22.49 2.59 -10.04
CA ASP A 30 -21.60 1.75 -9.23
C ASP A 30 -20.51 1.12 -10.07
N PRO A 31 -19.23 1.37 -9.75
CA PRO A 31 -18.13 0.75 -10.47
C PRO A 31 -18.03 -0.74 -10.13
N SER A 32 -17.48 -1.51 -11.07
CA SER A 32 -17.23 -2.92 -10.82
C SER A 32 -16.16 -3.08 -9.74
N LYS A 33 -16.17 -4.22 -9.06
CA LYS A 33 -15.14 -4.53 -8.05
C LYS A 33 -13.75 -4.50 -8.66
N LYS A 34 -13.64 -4.96 -9.92
CA LYS A 34 -12.37 -4.94 -10.64
C LYS A 34 -11.85 -3.52 -10.84
N LEU A 35 -12.74 -2.60 -11.21
CA LEU A 35 -12.34 -1.20 -11.40
C LEU A 35 -11.89 -0.58 -10.09
N ILE A 36 -12.64 -0.80 -9.02
CA ILE A 36 -12.26 -0.29 -7.69
C ILE A 36 -10.87 -0.82 -7.30
N SER A 37 -10.62 -2.11 -7.50
CA SER A 37 -9.32 -2.71 -7.18
C SER A 37 -8.20 -2.08 -7.99
N LEU A 38 -8.42 -1.85 -9.28
CA LEU A 38 -7.42 -1.22 -10.14
C LEU A 38 -7.10 0.21 -9.69
N LEU A 39 -8.12 0.96 -9.29
CA LEU A 39 -7.93 2.32 -8.81
C LEU A 39 -7.19 2.35 -7.47
N ARG A 40 -7.50 1.42 -6.56
CA ARG A 40 -6.78 1.31 -5.29
C ARG A 40 -5.31 0.94 -5.50
N ILE A 41 -5.03 0.01 -6.38
CA ILE A 41 -3.66 -0.37 -6.71
C ILE A 41 -2.90 0.84 -7.26
N SER A 42 -3.53 1.59 -8.16
CA SER A 42 -2.91 2.79 -8.74
C SER A 42 -2.62 3.83 -7.65
N TRP A 43 -3.55 4.03 -6.73
CA TRP A 43 -3.35 4.95 -5.61
C TRP A 43 -2.21 4.48 -4.71
N TYR A 44 -2.18 3.20 -4.35
CA TYR A 44 -1.11 2.67 -3.50
C TYR A 44 0.27 2.85 -4.15
N ARG A 45 0.37 2.65 -5.46
CA ARG A 45 1.61 2.89 -6.19
C ARG A 45 2.05 4.36 -6.10
N ASN A 46 1.08 5.26 -6.21
CA ASN A 46 1.38 6.70 -6.17
C ASN A 46 1.85 7.15 -4.79
N VAL A 47 1.26 6.62 -3.72
CA VAL A 47 1.61 7.03 -2.36
C VAL A 47 2.80 6.27 -1.78
N SER A 48 3.12 5.10 -2.33
CA SER A 48 4.17 4.24 -1.76
C SER A 48 5.53 4.93 -1.71
N GLY A 49 5.84 5.77 -2.71
CA GLY A 49 7.10 6.52 -2.73
C GLY A 49 7.28 7.44 -1.54
N GLN A 50 6.17 7.92 -0.95
CA GLN A 50 6.22 8.79 0.23
C GLN A 50 6.76 8.07 1.47
N TYR A 51 6.72 6.73 1.46
CA TYR A 51 7.14 5.91 2.58
C TYR A 51 8.45 5.18 2.31
N GLY A 52 9.18 5.59 1.26
CA GLY A 52 10.46 4.98 0.91
C GLY A 52 10.33 3.64 0.21
N ILE A 53 9.15 3.29 -0.25
CA ILE A 53 8.92 2.03 -0.95
C ILE A 53 9.35 2.16 -2.41
N GLU A 54 10.25 1.27 -2.83
CA GLU A 54 10.70 1.22 -4.21
C GLU A 54 9.75 0.39 -5.08
N SER A 55 9.29 -0.74 -4.57
CA SER A 55 8.40 -1.62 -5.32
C SER A 55 7.61 -2.53 -4.38
N ILE A 56 6.48 -3.01 -4.88
CA ILE A 56 5.69 -4.03 -4.21
C ILE A 56 5.52 -5.15 -5.22
N SER A 57 6.01 -6.34 -4.88
CA SER A 57 5.95 -7.49 -5.77
C SER A 57 5.07 -8.58 -5.18
N GLN A 58 4.42 -9.33 -6.06
CA GLN A 58 3.59 -10.46 -5.67
C GLN A 58 4.05 -11.69 -6.43
N LYS A 59 4.26 -12.79 -5.70
CA LYS A 59 4.61 -14.07 -6.29
C LYS A 59 3.79 -15.15 -5.61
N GLY A 60 2.82 -15.71 -6.37
CA GLY A 60 1.86 -16.65 -5.76
C GLY A 60 1.06 -15.96 -4.68
N GLN A 61 1.10 -16.52 -3.47
CA GLN A 61 0.41 -15.96 -2.31
C GLN A 61 1.31 -15.08 -1.44
N ASP A 62 2.55 -14.86 -1.87
CA ASP A 62 3.50 -14.06 -1.11
C ASP A 62 3.55 -12.63 -1.66
N ILE A 63 3.69 -11.66 -0.76
CA ILE A 63 3.86 -10.25 -1.12
C ILE A 63 5.13 -9.73 -0.47
N GLN A 64 5.92 -9.00 -1.25
CA GLN A 64 7.13 -8.38 -0.73
C GLN A 64 7.13 -6.89 -1.01
N ILE A 65 7.32 -6.11 0.05
CA ILE A 65 7.45 -4.65 -0.02
C ILE A 65 8.93 -4.33 0.04
N ASN A 66 9.48 -3.80 -1.06
CA ASN A 66 10.89 -3.48 -1.16
C ASN A 66 11.09 -1.99 -0.96
N PHE A 67 12.04 -1.63 -0.10
CA PHE A 67 12.33 -0.24 0.21
C PHE A 67 13.53 0.24 -0.61
N ALA A 68 13.56 1.54 -0.87
CA ALA A 68 14.64 2.16 -1.61
C ALA A 68 15.96 2.01 -0.86
N GLN A 69 17.06 2.00 -1.58
CA GLN A 69 18.40 1.90 -1.00
C GLN A 69 18.63 3.03 -0.01
N GLY A 70 19.14 2.70 1.16
CA GLY A 70 19.39 3.66 2.20
C GLY A 70 18.20 3.96 3.11
N GLU A 71 17.01 3.50 2.74
CA GLU A 71 15.82 3.68 3.56
C GLU A 71 15.87 2.73 4.74
N LYS A 72 15.65 3.27 5.95
CA LYS A 72 15.65 2.47 7.18
C LYS A 72 14.24 2.20 7.65
N LEU A 73 13.97 0.94 8.00
CA LEU A 73 12.69 0.58 8.60
C LEU A 73 12.69 0.97 10.07
N ASP A 74 11.61 1.64 10.49
CA ASP A 74 11.40 2.00 11.88
C ASP A 74 11.10 0.72 12.67
N LEU A 75 11.77 0.55 13.82
CA LEU A 75 11.53 -0.60 14.69
C LEU A 75 10.08 -0.67 15.17
N ALA A 76 9.43 0.48 15.32
CA ALA A 76 8.01 0.50 15.69
C ALA A 76 7.13 -0.15 14.63
N VAL A 77 7.44 0.08 13.34
CA VAL A 77 6.74 -0.56 12.23
C VAL A 77 6.97 -2.07 12.27
N VAL A 78 8.22 -2.49 12.46
CA VAL A 78 8.59 -3.90 12.54
C VAL A 78 7.82 -4.59 13.66
N ASN A 79 7.81 -3.98 14.84
CA ASN A 79 7.13 -4.55 16.00
C ASN A 79 5.62 -4.66 15.80
N GLU A 80 5.00 -3.63 15.25
CA GLU A 80 3.56 -3.64 15.02
C GLU A 80 3.16 -4.72 14.02
N LEU A 81 3.91 -4.84 12.92
CA LEU A 81 3.62 -5.85 11.90
C LEU A 81 3.90 -7.27 12.41
N LYS A 82 4.94 -7.45 13.24
CA LYS A 82 5.22 -8.74 13.86
C LYS A 82 4.09 -9.17 14.78
N GLN A 83 3.55 -8.25 15.57
CA GLN A 83 2.44 -8.56 16.46
C GLN A 83 1.19 -8.94 15.69
N LYS A 84 0.96 -8.30 14.56
CA LYS A 84 -0.24 -8.50 13.77
C LYS A 84 -0.17 -9.73 12.87
N TYR A 85 0.95 -9.92 12.19
CA TYR A 85 1.11 -10.99 11.20
C TYR A 85 1.94 -12.16 11.66
N ARG A 86 2.64 -12.02 12.76
CA ARG A 86 3.41 -13.08 13.43
C ARG A 86 4.36 -13.82 12.47
N ASP A 87 4.18 -15.13 12.32
CA ASP A 87 5.06 -15.96 11.50
C ASP A 87 4.84 -15.77 9.98
N GLN A 88 3.80 -15.04 9.59
CA GLN A 88 3.58 -14.72 8.18
C GLN A 88 4.52 -13.64 7.66
N VAL A 89 5.13 -12.86 8.55
CA VAL A 89 5.96 -11.72 8.15
C VAL A 89 7.42 -11.95 8.51
N THR A 90 8.30 -11.61 7.57
CA THR A 90 9.74 -11.60 7.79
C THR A 90 10.31 -10.28 7.27
N PHE A 91 11.45 -9.88 7.82
CA PHE A 91 12.07 -8.60 7.50
C PHE A 91 13.54 -8.81 7.12
N SER A 92 14.01 -7.99 6.18
CA SER A 92 15.44 -7.83 5.95
C SER A 92 15.80 -6.39 6.29
N LEU A 93 16.72 -6.21 7.24
CA LEU A 93 17.09 -4.90 7.77
C LEU A 93 18.54 -4.55 7.50
N SER A 94 19.27 -5.42 6.81
CA SER A 94 20.67 -5.19 6.44
C SER A 94 20.84 -5.38 4.94
N GLY A 95 21.36 -4.36 4.26
CA GLY A 95 21.49 -4.38 2.81
C GLY A 95 20.21 -3.95 2.13
N ALA A 96 19.64 -4.83 1.31
CA ALA A 96 18.35 -4.55 0.67
C ALA A 96 17.23 -4.73 1.70
N ASN A 97 16.59 -3.65 2.08
CA ASN A 97 15.52 -3.69 3.09
C ASN A 97 14.20 -4.08 2.46
N TYR A 98 13.52 -5.03 3.06
CA TYR A 98 12.20 -5.44 2.60
C TYR A 98 11.37 -6.03 3.73
N ILE A 99 10.06 -6.07 3.50
CA ILE A 99 9.09 -6.77 4.33
C ILE A 99 8.46 -7.83 3.46
N HIS A 100 8.54 -9.09 3.88
CA HIS A 100 7.99 -10.21 3.12
C HIS A 100 6.85 -10.85 3.90
N PHE A 101 5.69 -10.99 3.23
CA PHE A 101 4.50 -11.63 3.81
C PHE A 101 4.21 -12.91 3.05
N LYS A 102 4.00 -14.00 3.80
CA LYS A 102 3.68 -15.32 3.24
C LYS A 102 2.18 -15.59 3.35
N ARG A 103 1.67 -16.40 2.45
CA ARG A 103 0.30 -16.92 2.51
C ARG A 103 -0.76 -15.82 2.67
N VAL A 104 -0.63 -14.80 1.87
CA VAL A 104 -1.54 -13.66 1.91
C VAL A 104 -2.84 -14.02 1.21
N LYS A 105 -3.97 -13.89 1.92
CA LYS A 105 -5.29 -14.19 1.37
C LYS A 105 -5.90 -12.99 0.65
N ASP A 106 -5.69 -11.80 1.21
CA ASP A 106 -6.22 -10.57 0.65
C ASP A 106 -5.06 -9.58 0.42
N PRO A 107 -4.47 -9.56 -0.79
CA PRO A 107 -3.33 -8.69 -1.07
C PRO A 107 -3.61 -7.21 -0.89
N LEU A 108 -4.80 -6.74 -1.32
CA LEU A 108 -5.14 -5.32 -1.22
C LEU A 108 -5.25 -4.88 0.23
N LEU A 109 -5.92 -5.68 1.05
CA LEU A 109 -6.07 -5.37 2.47
C LEU A 109 -4.71 -5.34 3.16
N LEU A 110 -3.82 -6.28 2.83
CA LEU A 110 -2.50 -6.34 3.41
C LEU A 110 -1.67 -5.10 3.06
N VAL A 111 -1.68 -4.71 1.79
CA VAL A 111 -0.94 -3.53 1.34
C VAL A 111 -1.49 -2.28 2.02
N GLU A 112 -2.81 -2.14 2.06
CA GLU A 112 -3.46 -1.02 2.71
C GLU A 112 -3.09 -0.92 4.19
N ASP A 113 -3.15 -2.04 4.90
CA ASP A 113 -2.82 -2.09 6.32
C ASP A 113 -1.35 -1.76 6.57
N SER A 114 -0.45 -2.29 5.72
CA SER A 114 0.97 -2.00 5.82
C SER A 114 1.27 -0.52 5.59
N LEU A 115 0.61 0.11 4.61
CA LEU A 115 0.78 1.53 4.35
C LEU A 115 0.24 2.38 5.50
N LYS A 116 -0.87 1.97 6.11
CA LYS A 116 -1.41 2.66 7.28
C LYS A 116 -0.43 2.60 8.44
N THR A 117 0.21 1.47 8.66
CA THR A 117 1.22 1.32 9.72
C THR A 117 2.42 2.22 9.45
N LEU A 118 2.91 2.24 8.21
CA LEU A 118 4.03 3.12 7.83
C LEU A 118 3.68 4.59 8.02
N LYS A 119 2.48 4.98 7.61
CA LYS A 119 2.01 6.36 7.75
C LYS A 119 1.91 6.77 9.21
N LYS A 120 1.34 5.91 10.04
CA LYS A 120 1.17 6.16 11.46
C LYS A 120 2.51 6.41 12.15
N GLN A 121 3.50 5.56 11.88
CA GLN A 121 4.81 5.70 12.50
C GLN A 121 5.58 6.90 11.96
N LYS A 122 5.42 7.22 10.69
CA LYS A 122 6.06 8.40 10.11
C LYS A 122 5.55 9.68 10.75
N ASN A 123 4.27 9.74 11.10
CA ASN A 123 3.67 10.92 11.72
C ASN A 123 4.08 11.12 13.17
N PHE A 124 4.67 10.12 13.81
CA PHE A 124 5.18 10.21 15.17
C PHE A 124 6.62 10.73 15.24
N THR A 125 7.30 10.76 14.12
CA THR A 125 8.65 11.27 14.03
C THR A 125 8.67 12.65 13.45
#